data_85f4be24ce921819445d9be6c6e71feb
#
_entry.id   85f4be24ce921819445d9be6c6e71feb
#
_cell.length_a   1.000
_cell.length_b   1.000
_cell.length_c   1.000
_cell.angle_alpha   90.00
_cell.angle_beta   90.00
_cell.angle_gamma   90.00
#
_symmetry.space_group_name_H-M   'P 1'
#
loop_
_entity.id
_entity.type
_entity.pdbx_description
1 polymer ?
#
loop_
_entity_poly.entity_id
_entity_poly.type
_entity_poly.pdbx_seq_one_letter_code
_entity_poly.pdbx_strand_id
1 'polypeptide(L)'
;FIGMDQEPICIAYAAQKICEQELSNALVLPRGAASLPQLFAAGELDAITINFPTPQPKAKYAKKRLVHVDHLMLYRPLFAAGATVTLRTDSKPLRDYALGQFAAAGYDTLWKSDDVRRDHPEHPETEYECRTREMGAAVYGICATPGAQPTDEQLTVGRMQEQSLACYLPDNLDELTYVPLGMEEAVENFRNRARKGKKRLPQESQGPLMVAASANKRK
;
A
#
# COMPACT_ATOMS: atom_id res chain seq x y z
N PHE A 1 12.15 11.69 12.43
CA PHE A 1 10.94 11.04 11.90
C PHE A 1 9.86 12.09 11.67
N ILE A 2 9.11 11.96 10.56
CA ILE A 2 8.01 12.87 10.25
C ILE A 2 6.77 12.04 9.98
N GLY A 3 5.75 12.17 10.86
CA GLY A 3 4.44 11.58 10.69
C GLY A 3 3.53 12.51 9.88
N MET A 4 2.78 11.97 8.93
CA MET A 4 1.85 12.75 8.11
C MET A 4 0.48 12.08 8.06
N ASP A 5 -0.57 12.84 8.31
CA ASP A 5 -1.96 12.43 8.12
C ASP A 5 -2.81 13.66 7.75
N GLN A 6 -3.91 13.43 7.06
CA GLN A 6 -4.89 14.48 6.76
C GLN A 6 -5.96 14.60 7.86
N GLU A 7 -6.08 13.59 8.72
CA GLU A 7 -7.08 13.54 9.79
C GLU A 7 -6.56 14.32 11.01
N PRO A 8 -7.18 15.45 11.37
CA PRO A 8 -6.69 16.31 12.45
C PRO A 8 -6.61 15.61 13.81
N ILE A 9 -7.51 14.67 14.08
CA ILE A 9 -7.53 13.93 15.34
C ILE A 9 -6.29 13.04 15.45
N CYS A 10 -5.91 12.34 14.37
CA CYS A 10 -4.71 11.50 14.33
C CYS A 10 -3.45 12.34 14.59
N ILE A 11 -3.36 13.51 13.98
CA ILE A 11 -2.24 14.46 14.18
C ILE A 11 -2.20 14.96 15.63
N ALA A 12 -3.36 15.32 16.21
CA ALA A 12 -3.40 15.79 17.60
C ALA A 12 -2.92 14.72 18.60
N TYR A 13 -3.38 13.49 18.45
CA TYR A 13 -2.92 12.37 19.29
C TYR A 13 -1.43 12.06 19.12
N ALA A 14 -0.94 12.07 17.87
CA ALA A 14 0.47 11.85 17.61
C ALA A 14 1.34 12.97 18.22
N ALA A 15 0.93 14.23 18.08
CA ALA A 15 1.62 15.38 18.69
C ALA A 15 1.63 15.28 20.21
N GLN A 16 0.49 14.92 20.83
CA GLN A 16 0.40 14.71 22.26
C GLN A 16 1.42 13.65 22.73
N LYS A 17 1.46 12.50 22.07
CA LYS A 17 2.41 11.41 22.42
C LYS A 17 3.87 11.81 22.25
N ILE A 18 4.20 12.57 21.21
CA ILE A 18 5.55 13.13 21.02
C ILE A 18 5.93 14.01 22.19
N CYS A 19 5.04 14.89 22.66
CA CYS A 19 5.27 15.75 23.80
C CYS A 19 5.37 14.95 25.11
N GLU A 20 4.47 14.02 25.36
CA GLU A 20 4.45 13.18 26.58
C GLU A 20 5.71 12.30 26.72
N GLN A 21 6.26 11.86 25.59
CA GLN A 21 7.48 11.03 25.54
C GLN A 21 8.75 11.84 25.31
N GLU A 22 8.68 13.17 25.27
CA GLU A 22 9.80 14.08 25.06
C GLU A 22 10.65 13.73 23.82
N LEU A 23 10.01 13.31 22.71
CA LEU A 23 10.70 12.89 21.49
C LEU A 23 11.20 14.10 20.71
N SER A 24 12.48 14.44 20.82
CA SER A 24 13.10 15.58 20.14
C SER A 24 13.32 15.35 18.62
N ASN A 25 13.23 14.11 18.15
CA ASN A 25 13.51 13.71 16.76
C ASN A 25 12.25 13.30 15.98
N ALA A 26 11.05 13.64 16.48
CA ALA A 26 9.78 13.33 15.86
C ALA A 26 8.95 14.60 15.63
N LEU A 27 8.35 14.70 14.44
CA LEU A 27 7.44 15.77 14.05
C LEU A 27 6.17 15.17 13.44
N VAL A 28 5.07 15.92 13.48
CA VAL A 28 3.84 15.56 12.77
C VAL A 28 3.33 16.73 11.94
N LEU A 29 2.81 16.42 10.75
CA LEU A 29 2.31 17.40 9.79
C LEU A 29 0.89 17.04 9.34
N PRO A 30 -0.08 17.96 9.42
CA PRO A 30 -1.44 17.75 8.93
C PRO A 30 -1.49 17.92 7.40
N ARG A 31 -0.82 17.03 6.68
CA ARG A 31 -0.67 17.08 5.23
C ARG A 31 -0.81 15.69 4.61
N GLY A 32 -1.33 15.63 3.39
CA GLY A 32 -1.39 14.41 2.59
C GLY A 32 -0.14 14.20 1.75
N ALA A 33 0.04 12.99 1.23
CA ALA A 33 1.21 12.60 0.45
C ALA A 33 1.47 13.46 -0.80
N ALA A 34 0.45 14.10 -1.37
CA ALA A 34 0.60 15.00 -2.51
C ALA A 34 1.46 16.25 -2.19
N SER A 35 1.63 16.60 -0.92
CA SER A 35 2.47 17.72 -0.49
C SER A 35 3.95 17.36 -0.32
N LEU A 36 4.33 16.10 -0.39
CA LEU A 36 5.72 15.65 -0.18
C LEU A 36 6.75 16.43 -1.02
N PRO A 37 6.55 16.68 -2.34
CA PRO A 37 7.53 17.44 -3.14
C PRO A 37 7.68 18.91 -2.74
N GLN A 38 6.76 19.44 -1.91
CA GLN A 38 6.84 20.81 -1.39
C GLN A 38 7.55 20.85 -0.03
N LEU A 39 7.68 19.72 0.63
CA LEU A 39 8.21 19.57 1.99
C LEU A 39 9.64 19.02 2.00
N PHE A 40 9.99 18.23 1.00
CA PHE A 40 11.26 17.51 0.92
C PHE A 40 11.99 17.78 -0.37
N ALA A 41 13.30 17.90 -0.29
CA ALA A 41 14.19 18.01 -1.44
C ALA A 41 14.40 16.64 -2.11
N ALA A 42 14.94 16.66 -3.32
CA ALA A 42 15.34 15.44 -4.02
C ALA A 42 16.43 14.70 -3.22
N GLY A 43 16.26 13.40 -3.05
CA GLY A 43 17.21 12.55 -2.34
C GLY A 43 17.26 12.74 -0.82
N GLU A 44 16.24 13.36 -0.21
CA GLU A 44 16.23 13.66 1.23
C GLU A 44 15.67 12.53 2.09
N LEU A 45 14.81 11.66 1.53
CA LEU A 45 14.12 10.63 2.30
C LEU A 45 14.86 9.27 2.25
N ASP A 46 15.19 8.73 3.41
CA ASP A 46 15.75 7.38 3.55
C ASP A 46 14.67 6.30 3.52
N ALA A 47 13.45 6.62 3.96
CA ALA A 47 12.34 5.67 3.96
C ALA A 47 10.98 6.38 3.96
N ILE A 48 9.99 5.72 3.34
CA ILE A 48 8.56 6.03 3.52
C ILE A 48 7.87 4.77 4.05
N THR A 49 7.20 4.91 5.20
CA THR A 49 6.35 3.85 5.74
C THR A 49 4.89 4.25 5.62
N ILE A 50 4.10 3.42 4.94
CA ILE A 50 2.66 3.59 4.72
C ILE A 50 1.95 2.57 5.62
N ASN A 51 1.45 3.03 6.78
CA ASN A 51 0.83 2.17 7.77
C ASN A 51 -0.69 2.28 7.68
N PHE A 52 -1.35 1.15 7.43
CA PHE A 52 -2.81 0.97 7.45
C PHE A 52 -3.57 2.07 6.71
N PRO A 53 -3.19 2.39 5.46
CA PRO A 53 -3.88 3.41 4.70
C PRO A 53 -5.31 2.96 4.38
N THR A 54 -6.25 3.91 4.29
CA THR A 54 -7.61 3.63 3.85
C THR A 54 -7.59 2.92 2.49
N PRO A 55 -8.20 1.73 2.35
CA PRO A 55 -8.09 0.91 1.14
C PRO A 55 -8.66 1.55 -0.13
N GLN A 56 -9.70 2.42 0.01
CA GLN A 56 -10.39 3.06 -1.13
C GLN A 56 -10.87 2.02 -2.16
N PRO A 57 -11.82 1.11 -1.84
CA PRO A 57 -12.11 -0.08 -2.63
C PRO A 57 -12.70 0.18 -4.01
N LYS A 58 -13.39 1.32 -4.20
CA LYS A 58 -14.05 1.66 -5.47
C LYS A 58 -13.01 2.11 -6.52
N ALA A 59 -13.14 1.64 -7.76
CA ALA A 59 -12.24 1.98 -8.88
C ALA A 59 -12.06 3.50 -9.06
N LYS A 60 -13.14 4.28 -8.95
CA LYS A 60 -13.09 5.75 -9.09
C LYS A 60 -12.21 6.47 -8.06
N TYR A 61 -11.84 5.78 -6.97
CA TYR A 61 -10.98 6.32 -5.92
C TYR A 61 -9.57 5.73 -5.93
N ALA A 62 -9.23 4.91 -6.91
CA ALA A 62 -7.93 4.23 -6.99
C ALA A 62 -6.74 5.21 -6.91
N LYS A 63 -6.85 6.38 -7.58
CA LYS A 63 -5.81 7.43 -7.54
C LYS A 63 -5.60 8.06 -6.16
N LYS A 64 -6.51 7.82 -5.20
CA LYS A 64 -6.34 8.27 -3.80
C LYS A 64 -5.52 7.29 -2.96
N ARG A 65 -5.27 6.07 -3.45
CA ARG A 65 -4.45 5.09 -2.74
C ARG A 65 -3.01 5.54 -2.72
N LEU A 66 -2.39 5.55 -1.55
CA LEU A 66 -0.98 5.95 -1.39
C LEU A 66 0.00 5.02 -2.13
N VAL A 67 -0.45 3.84 -2.52
CA VAL A 67 0.29 2.85 -3.32
C VAL A 67 -0.08 2.85 -4.81
N HIS A 68 -0.87 3.83 -5.28
CA HIS A 68 -1.13 3.99 -6.72
C HIS A 68 0.15 4.40 -7.45
N VAL A 69 0.33 3.95 -8.69
CA VAL A 69 1.53 4.21 -9.50
C VAL A 69 1.90 5.70 -9.54
N ASP A 70 0.92 6.59 -9.64
CA ASP A 70 1.18 8.03 -9.67
C ASP A 70 1.76 8.56 -8.34
N HIS A 71 1.35 8.01 -7.18
CA HIS A 71 1.96 8.33 -5.88
C HIS A 71 3.35 7.73 -5.75
N LEU A 72 3.55 6.48 -6.18
CA LEU A 72 4.85 5.83 -6.16
C LEU A 72 5.86 6.61 -7.01
N MET A 73 5.45 7.13 -8.17
CA MET A 73 6.27 8.01 -9.01
C MET A 73 6.55 9.37 -8.37
N LEU A 74 5.61 9.89 -7.57
CA LEU A 74 5.81 11.13 -6.80
C LEU A 74 6.89 10.96 -5.71
N TYR A 75 7.01 9.77 -5.12
CA TYR A 75 7.98 9.49 -4.07
C TYR A 75 9.40 9.31 -4.60
N ARG A 76 9.55 8.71 -5.79
CA ARG A 76 10.85 8.33 -6.36
C ARG A 76 11.93 9.42 -6.32
N PRO A 77 11.68 10.67 -6.78
CA PRO A 77 12.72 11.70 -6.79
C PRO A 77 13.14 12.15 -5.38
N LEU A 78 12.33 11.87 -4.36
CA LEU A 78 12.60 12.29 -2.98
C LEU A 78 13.51 11.30 -2.23
N PHE A 79 13.68 10.10 -2.76
CA PHE A 79 14.45 9.05 -2.10
C PHE A 79 15.96 9.23 -2.24
N ALA A 80 16.66 9.08 -1.12
CA ALA A 80 18.09 8.87 -1.09
C ALA A 80 18.50 7.53 -1.72
N ALA A 81 19.77 7.34 -1.99
CA ALA A 81 20.28 6.07 -2.50
C ALA A 81 20.06 4.95 -1.47
N GLY A 82 19.46 3.84 -1.91
CA GLY A 82 19.12 2.71 -1.04
C GLY A 82 17.88 2.91 -0.17
N ALA A 83 17.14 3.99 -0.37
CA ALA A 83 15.89 4.24 0.36
C ALA A 83 14.82 3.19 0.07
N THR A 84 13.88 3.05 1.00
CA THR A 84 12.81 2.06 0.92
C THR A 84 11.42 2.67 1.06
N VAL A 85 10.42 1.98 0.50
CA VAL A 85 9.02 2.22 0.79
C VAL A 85 8.40 0.94 1.31
N THR A 86 7.75 1.04 2.47
CA THR A 86 7.12 -0.10 3.13
C THR A 86 5.62 0.17 3.26
N LEU A 87 4.80 -0.73 2.71
CA LEU A 87 3.37 -0.81 2.97
C LEU A 87 3.10 -1.83 4.07
N ARG A 88 2.28 -1.47 5.06
CA ARG A 88 1.67 -2.39 6.03
C ARG A 88 0.18 -2.14 6.06
N THR A 89 -0.62 -3.19 5.95
CA THR A 89 -2.08 -3.10 5.85
C THR A 89 -2.74 -4.37 6.34
N ASP A 90 -3.92 -4.24 6.92
CA ASP A 90 -4.84 -5.33 7.26
C ASP A 90 -5.69 -5.77 6.04
N SER A 91 -5.60 -5.03 4.91
CA SER A 91 -6.34 -5.31 3.69
C SER A 91 -5.50 -6.11 2.69
N LYS A 92 -5.72 -7.44 2.65
CA LYS A 92 -5.11 -8.30 1.61
C LYS A 92 -5.41 -7.81 0.19
N PRO A 93 -6.66 -7.40 -0.16
CA PRO A 93 -6.95 -6.81 -1.47
C PRO A 93 -6.11 -5.59 -1.81
N LEU A 94 -5.84 -4.70 -0.85
CA LEU A 94 -4.97 -3.54 -1.09
C LEU A 94 -3.51 -3.96 -1.31
N ARG A 95 -3.00 -4.92 -0.52
CA ARG A 95 -1.66 -5.46 -0.70
C ARG A 95 -1.48 -6.12 -2.08
N ASP A 96 -2.46 -6.93 -2.49
CA ASP A 96 -2.40 -7.64 -3.77
C ASP A 96 -2.46 -6.65 -4.95
N TYR A 97 -3.29 -5.62 -4.86
CA TYR A 97 -3.30 -4.49 -5.80
C TYR A 97 -1.95 -3.79 -5.84
N ALA A 98 -1.35 -3.51 -4.69
CA ALA A 98 -0.11 -2.75 -4.58
C ALA A 98 1.06 -3.44 -5.28
N LEU A 99 1.13 -4.78 -5.28
CA LEU A 99 2.20 -5.53 -5.97
C LEU A 99 2.35 -5.11 -7.43
N GLY A 100 1.25 -5.03 -8.18
CA GLY A 100 1.28 -4.59 -9.57
C GLY A 100 1.63 -3.11 -9.72
N GLN A 101 1.23 -2.27 -8.77
CA GLN A 101 1.55 -0.84 -8.78
C GLN A 101 3.04 -0.58 -8.52
N PHE A 102 3.65 -1.29 -7.55
CA PHE A 102 5.09 -1.22 -7.30
C PHE A 102 5.89 -1.67 -8.52
N ALA A 103 5.51 -2.80 -9.14
CA ALA A 103 6.17 -3.29 -10.35
C ALA A 103 6.05 -2.29 -11.51
N ALA A 104 4.86 -1.73 -11.75
CA ALA A 104 4.62 -0.75 -12.80
C ALA A 104 5.39 0.56 -12.59
N ALA A 105 5.60 0.96 -11.32
CA ALA A 105 6.39 2.14 -10.96
C ALA A 105 7.90 1.87 -10.92
N GLY A 106 8.37 0.68 -11.32
CA GLY A 106 9.79 0.33 -11.39
C GLY A 106 10.45 0.20 -10.02
N TYR A 107 9.72 -0.34 -9.03
CA TYR A 107 10.29 -0.67 -7.72
C TYR A 107 10.66 -2.15 -7.67
N ASP A 108 11.81 -2.43 -7.09
CA ASP A 108 12.28 -3.77 -6.80
C ASP A 108 11.76 -4.20 -5.42
N THR A 109 10.97 -5.27 -5.38
CA THR A 109 10.44 -5.80 -4.12
C THR A 109 11.55 -6.49 -3.33
N LEU A 110 11.85 -5.98 -2.15
CA LEU A 110 12.81 -6.56 -1.21
C LEU A 110 12.18 -7.73 -0.45
N TRP A 111 10.96 -7.55 0.02
CA TRP A 111 10.15 -8.60 0.62
C TRP A 111 8.65 -8.32 0.47
N LYS A 112 7.86 -9.39 0.53
CA LYS A 112 6.42 -9.37 0.72
C LYS A 112 6.04 -10.36 1.82
N SER A 113 5.01 -10.05 2.59
CA SER A 113 4.55 -10.91 3.67
C SER A 113 3.03 -11.00 3.70
N ASP A 114 2.53 -12.18 4.05
CA ASP A 114 1.13 -12.44 4.39
C ASP A 114 0.88 -12.31 5.90
N ASP A 115 1.96 -12.20 6.70
CA ASP A 115 1.92 -11.96 8.14
C ASP A 115 3.23 -11.28 8.59
N VAL A 116 3.24 -9.95 8.57
CA VAL A 116 4.42 -9.15 8.93
C VAL A 116 4.89 -9.44 10.36
N ARG A 117 3.98 -9.75 11.29
CA ARG A 117 4.38 -10.07 12.68
C ARG A 117 5.20 -11.32 12.78
N ARG A 118 4.85 -12.34 12.00
CA ARG A 118 5.60 -13.60 11.95
C ARG A 118 6.93 -13.45 11.21
N ASP A 119 6.86 -12.79 10.04
CA ASP A 119 7.98 -12.80 9.09
C ASP A 119 9.01 -11.69 9.38
N HIS A 120 8.56 -10.59 9.99
CA HIS A 120 9.34 -9.39 10.30
C HIS A 120 9.04 -8.86 11.71
N PRO A 121 9.31 -9.62 12.77
CA PRO A 121 9.00 -9.26 14.16
C PRO A 121 9.74 -8.02 14.65
N GLU A 122 10.83 -7.63 13.98
CA GLU A 122 11.62 -6.43 14.28
C GLU A 122 10.90 -5.11 13.98
N HIS A 123 9.86 -5.13 13.14
CA HIS A 123 9.09 -3.93 12.86
C HIS A 123 8.25 -3.51 14.07
N PRO A 124 8.21 -2.20 14.41
CA PRO A 124 7.40 -1.72 15.53
C PRO A 124 5.90 -1.98 15.28
N GLU A 125 5.21 -2.44 16.31
CA GLU A 125 3.77 -2.63 16.28
C GLU A 125 3.05 -1.31 16.55
N THR A 126 1.99 -1.00 15.79
CA THR A 126 1.16 0.17 16.03
C THR A 126 -0.03 -0.19 16.92
N GLU A 127 -0.62 0.80 17.62
CA GLU A 127 -1.84 0.59 18.41
C GLU A 127 -3.02 0.11 17.55
N TYR A 128 -3.09 0.57 16.30
CA TYR A 128 -4.10 0.11 15.36
C TYR A 128 -3.91 -1.39 15.06
N GLU A 129 -2.67 -1.80 14.81
CA GLU A 129 -2.31 -3.19 14.57
C GLU A 129 -2.67 -4.07 15.75
N CYS A 130 -2.31 -3.68 17.00
CA CYS A 130 -2.67 -4.44 18.21
C CYS A 130 -4.18 -4.70 18.26
N ARG A 131 -4.99 -3.64 18.08
CA ARG A 131 -6.45 -3.76 18.13
C ARG A 131 -7.04 -4.62 17.01
N THR A 132 -6.53 -4.50 15.79
CA THR A 132 -7.06 -5.27 14.66
C THR A 132 -6.67 -6.75 14.74
N ARG A 133 -5.49 -7.06 15.27
CA ARG A 133 -5.06 -8.45 15.53
C ARG A 133 -5.92 -9.14 16.58
N GLU A 134 -6.34 -8.44 17.63
CA GLU A 134 -7.31 -8.97 18.61
C GLU A 134 -8.64 -9.35 17.96
N MET A 135 -9.00 -8.69 16.82
CA MET A 135 -10.17 -9.02 16.00
C MET A 135 -9.89 -10.07 14.91
N GLY A 136 -8.70 -10.68 14.92
CA GLY A 136 -8.32 -11.74 13.97
C GLY A 136 -7.71 -11.23 12.65
N ALA A 137 -7.33 -9.96 12.55
CA ALA A 137 -6.64 -9.44 11.36
C ALA A 137 -5.21 -9.98 11.24
N ALA A 138 -4.80 -10.35 10.02
CA ALA A 138 -3.40 -10.48 9.65
C ALA A 138 -2.86 -9.14 9.16
N VAL A 139 -1.55 -8.91 9.27
CA VAL A 139 -0.87 -7.74 8.72
C VAL A 139 -0.09 -8.13 7.48
N TYR A 140 -0.58 -7.69 6.36
CA TYR A 140 0.08 -7.88 5.06
C TYR A 140 1.10 -6.79 4.80
N GLY A 141 2.22 -7.11 4.15
CA GLY A 141 3.26 -6.13 3.90
C GLY A 141 3.98 -6.29 2.57
N ILE A 142 4.54 -5.18 2.13
CA ILE A 142 5.49 -5.09 1.00
C ILE A 142 6.56 -4.08 1.41
N CYS A 143 7.81 -4.43 1.21
CA CYS A 143 8.92 -3.48 1.23
C CYS A 143 9.58 -3.49 -0.14
N ALA A 144 9.86 -2.32 -0.68
CA ALA A 144 10.46 -2.16 -2.00
C ALA A 144 11.42 -0.97 -2.02
N THR A 145 12.35 -0.99 -2.96
CA THR A 145 13.30 0.10 -3.22
C THR A 145 13.14 0.61 -4.66
N PRO A 146 13.37 1.88 -4.95
CA PRO A 146 13.41 2.36 -6.33
C PRO A 146 14.44 1.57 -7.15
N GLY A 147 13.96 0.84 -8.17
CA GLY A 147 14.79 0.15 -9.15
C GLY A 147 14.98 0.97 -10.43
N ALA A 148 15.01 0.32 -11.58
CA ALA A 148 15.11 0.99 -12.86
C ALA A 148 13.97 1.99 -13.10
N GLN A 149 14.24 3.06 -13.84
CA GLN A 149 13.20 4.00 -14.24
C GLN A 149 12.16 3.29 -15.11
N PRO A 150 10.86 3.33 -14.76
CA PRO A 150 9.83 2.67 -15.56
C PRO A 150 9.64 3.36 -16.90
N THR A 151 9.23 2.60 -17.92
CA THR A 151 8.81 3.13 -19.20
C THR A 151 7.37 3.68 -19.13
N ASP A 152 7.00 4.51 -20.11
CA ASP A 152 5.62 5.02 -20.21
C ASP A 152 4.60 3.90 -20.39
N GLU A 153 4.99 2.80 -21.04
CA GLU A 153 4.15 1.60 -21.16
C GLU A 153 3.89 0.94 -19.81
N GLN A 154 4.93 0.79 -18.99
CA GLN A 154 4.78 0.24 -17.63
C GLN A 154 3.87 1.11 -16.75
N LEU A 155 4.05 2.43 -16.81
CA LEU A 155 3.19 3.38 -16.10
C LEU A 155 1.74 3.29 -16.57
N THR A 156 1.53 3.13 -17.88
CA THR A 156 0.19 2.95 -18.47
C THR A 156 -0.44 1.65 -17.97
N VAL A 157 0.31 0.55 -17.95
CA VAL A 157 -0.17 -0.74 -17.38
C VAL A 157 -0.59 -0.57 -15.92
N GLY A 158 0.19 0.13 -15.11
CA GLY A 158 -0.18 0.42 -13.71
C GLY A 158 -1.48 1.22 -13.58
N ARG A 159 -1.69 2.22 -14.43
CA ARG A 159 -2.92 3.02 -14.46
C ARG A 159 -4.13 2.24 -14.97
N MET A 160 -3.92 1.24 -15.83
CA MET A 160 -4.96 0.40 -16.43
C MET A 160 -5.21 -0.90 -15.63
N GLN A 161 -4.36 -1.24 -14.67
CA GLN A 161 -4.58 -2.40 -13.77
C GLN A 161 -5.99 -2.34 -13.18
N GLU A 162 -6.59 -3.51 -12.87
CA GLU A 162 -7.89 -3.55 -12.22
C GLU A 162 -7.93 -2.67 -10.96
N GLN A 163 -8.76 -1.63 -11.04
CA GLN A 163 -8.80 -0.59 -10.02
C GLN A 163 -9.78 -0.88 -8.88
N SER A 164 -10.67 -1.87 -9.04
CA SER A 164 -11.61 -2.25 -7.99
C SER A 164 -10.99 -3.27 -7.04
N LEU A 165 -10.86 -2.94 -5.75
CA LEU A 165 -10.37 -3.92 -4.77
C LEU A 165 -11.32 -5.11 -4.57
N ALA A 166 -12.57 -5.02 -5.00
CA ALA A 166 -13.48 -6.15 -4.97
C ALA A 166 -13.00 -7.30 -5.87
N CYS A 167 -12.19 -7.03 -6.89
CA CYS A 167 -11.62 -8.05 -7.76
C CYS A 167 -10.50 -8.87 -7.10
N TYR A 168 -9.98 -8.39 -6.00
CA TYR A 168 -8.94 -9.06 -5.20
C TYR A 168 -9.50 -9.77 -3.95
N LEU A 169 -10.81 -9.76 -3.75
CA LEU A 169 -11.47 -10.55 -2.71
C LEU A 169 -11.41 -12.04 -3.07
N PRO A 170 -11.37 -12.95 -2.08
CA PRO A 170 -11.44 -14.38 -2.33
C PRO A 170 -12.81 -14.74 -2.94
N ASP A 171 -12.85 -15.84 -3.71
CA ASP A 171 -14.09 -16.35 -4.29
C ASP A 171 -15.11 -16.74 -3.22
N ASN A 172 -14.61 -17.37 -2.16
CA ASN A 172 -15.38 -17.74 -1.00
C ASN A 172 -15.21 -16.69 0.11
N LEU A 173 -16.24 -15.88 0.34
CA LEU A 173 -16.22 -14.87 1.40
C LEU A 173 -16.28 -15.46 2.81
N ASP A 174 -16.62 -16.74 2.97
CA ASP A 174 -16.63 -17.41 4.28
C ASP A 174 -15.20 -17.66 4.80
N GLU A 175 -14.19 -17.52 3.93
CA GLU A 175 -12.77 -17.54 4.28
C GLU A 175 -12.29 -16.23 4.91
N LEU A 176 -13.09 -15.16 4.83
CA LEU A 176 -12.76 -13.88 5.46
C LEU A 176 -13.06 -13.93 6.96
N THR A 177 -12.03 -14.07 7.75
CA THR A 177 -12.11 -13.99 9.23
C THR A 177 -12.20 -12.55 9.72
N TYR A 178 -11.81 -11.60 8.89
CA TYR A 178 -11.75 -10.17 9.20
C TYR A 178 -12.09 -9.33 7.96
N VAL A 179 -12.79 -8.24 8.15
CA VAL A 179 -13.07 -7.25 7.10
C VAL A 179 -12.39 -5.93 7.47
N PRO A 180 -11.41 -5.46 6.68
CA PRO A 180 -10.70 -4.21 6.95
C PRO A 180 -11.62 -3.00 6.95
N LEU A 181 -11.31 -2.03 7.79
CA LEU A 181 -12.04 -0.75 7.84
C LEU A 181 -12.04 -0.09 6.45
N GLY A 182 -13.25 0.27 5.96
CA GLY A 182 -13.45 0.84 4.63
C GLY A 182 -13.62 -0.18 3.50
N MET A 183 -13.58 -1.50 3.79
CA MET A 183 -13.89 -2.57 2.84
C MET A 183 -15.32 -3.15 2.99
N GLU A 184 -16.05 -2.77 4.02
CA GLU A 184 -17.34 -3.35 4.41
C GLU A 184 -18.36 -3.28 3.26
N GLU A 185 -18.52 -2.10 2.64
CA GLU A 185 -19.43 -1.91 1.50
C GLU A 185 -19.02 -2.77 0.29
N ALA A 186 -17.70 -2.92 0.04
CA ALA A 186 -17.21 -3.71 -1.08
C ALA A 186 -17.50 -5.19 -0.88
N VAL A 187 -17.28 -5.72 0.33
CA VAL A 187 -17.56 -7.10 0.71
C VAL A 187 -19.06 -7.37 0.63
N GLU A 188 -19.90 -6.48 1.16
CA GLU A 188 -21.37 -6.63 1.12
C GLU A 188 -21.89 -6.60 -0.32
N ASN A 189 -21.39 -5.69 -1.16
CA ASN A 189 -21.74 -5.63 -2.57
C ASN A 189 -21.33 -6.90 -3.33
N PHE A 190 -20.15 -7.45 -3.02
CA PHE A 190 -19.68 -8.70 -3.60
C PHE A 190 -20.59 -9.88 -3.19
N ARG A 191 -20.93 -9.99 -1.89
CA ARG A 191 -21.85 -10.99 -1.35
C ARG A 191 -23.24 -10.91 -2.01
N ASN A 192 -23.77 -9.72 -2.20
CA ASN A 192 -25.06 -9.50 -2.84
C ASN A 192 -25.05 -9.84 -4.33
N ARG A 193 -23.93 -9.66 -5.03
CA ARG A 193 -23.75 -10.12 -6.42
C ARG A 193 -23.76 -11.64 -6.53
N ALA A 194 -23.03 -12.32 -5.66
CA ALA A 194 -22.99 -13.78 -5.60
C ALA A 194 -24.38 -14.37 -5.37
N ARG A 195 -25.16 -13.83 -4.42
CA ARG A 195 -26.54 -14.24 -4.13
C ARG A 195 -27.50 -14.06 -5.33
N LYS A 196 -27.25 -13.05 -6.18
CA LYS A 196 -28.07 -12.79 -7.38
C LYS A 196 -27.63 -13.59 -8.62
N GLY A 197 -26.71 -14.55 -8.48
CA GLY A 197 -26.20 -15.37 -9.59
C GLY A 197 -25.48 -14.56 -10.68
N LYS A 198 -25.09 -13.32 -10.41
CA LYS A 198 -24.31 -12.52 -11.35
C LYS A 198 -22.87 -13.00 -11.32
N LYS A 199 -22.37 -13.41 -12.49
CA LYS A 199 -20.97 -13.82 -12.66
C LYS A 199 -20.04 -12.77 -12.05
N ARG A 200 -18.94 -13.25 -11.44
CA ARG A 200 -17.80 -12.46 -10.98
C ARG A 200 -17.40 -11.44 -12.05
N LEU A 201 -16.95 -10.26 -11.62
CA LEU A 201 -16.20 -9.35 -12.50
C LEU A 201 -15.00 -10.15 -13.04
N PRO A 202 -14.73 -10.14 -14.36
CA PRO A 202 -13.63 -10.93 -14.89
C PRO A 202 -12.35 -10.54 -14.18
N GLN A 203 -11.71 -11.49 -13.51
CA GLN A 203 -10.29 -11.42 -13.32
C GLN A 203 -9.69 -11.70 -14.69
N GLU A 204 -9.29 -10.68 -15.39
CA GLU A 204 -8.29 -10.88 -16.42
C GLU A 204 -7.09 -11.53 -15.72
N SER A 205 -6.67 -12.67 -16.24
CA SER A 205 -5.62 -13.50 -15.68
C SER A 205 -4.40 -12.66 -15.32
N GLN A 206 -4.29 -12.28 -14.05
CA GLN A 206 -3.08 -11.68 -13.51
C GLN A 206 -2.10 -12.81 -13.19
N GLY A 207 -1.58 -13.41 -14.26
CA GLY A 207 -0.26 -14.00 -14.15
C GLY A 207 0.72 -12.88 -13.75
N PRO A 208 1.74 -13.17 -12.93
CA PRO A 208 2.77 -12.17 -12.66
C PRO A 208 3.28 -11.69 -14.02
N LEU A 209 3.33 -10.36 -14.22
CA LEU A 209 4.03 -9.76 -15.35
C LEU A 209 5.48 -10.24 -15.25
N MET A 210 5.77 -11.36 -15.93
CA MET A 210 7.12 -11.83 -16.15
C MET A 210 7.75 -10.85 -17.13
N VAL A 211 8.40 -9.82 -16.59
CA VAL A 211 9.33 -9.01 -17.37
C VAL A 211 10.42 -9.98 -17.82
N ALA A 212 10.41 -10.33 -19.10
CA ALA A 212 11.45 -11.14 -19.70
C ALA A 212 12.78 -10.44 -19.46
N ALA A 213 13.60 -11.03 -18.58
CA ALA A 213 14.98 -10.63 -18.43
C ALA A 213 15.64 -10.79 -19.81
N SER A 214 16.01 -9.67 -20.44
CA SER A 214 16.74 -9.67 -21.68
C SER A 214 18.07 -10.37 -21.44
N ALA A 215 18.17 -11.62 -21.88
CA ALA A 215 19.42 -12.36 -21.91
C ALA A 215 20.37 -11.64 -22.88
N ASN A 216 21.25 -10.84 -22.32
CA ASN A 216 22.34 -10.22 -23.05
C ASN A 216 23.35 -11.33 -23.40
N LYS A 217 23.15 -11.96 -24.55
CA LYS A 217 24.17 -12.83 -25.15
C LYS A 217 25.25 -11.94 -25.75
N ARG A 218 26.32 -11.77 -24.98
CA ARG A 218 27.60 -11.31 -25.58
C ARG A 218 28.14 -12.44 -26.49
N LYS A 219 28.36 -12.12 -27.73
CA LYS A 219 29.39 -12.70 -28.57
C LYS A 219 30.57 -11.76 -28.59
#